data_b040ae93dd1ea547eda6c1fb55af909d
#
_entry.id   b040ae93dd1ea547eda6c1fb55af909d
#
_cell.length_a   1.000
_cell.length_b   1.000
_cell.length_c   1.000
_cell.angle_alpha   90.00
_cell.angle_beta   90.00
_cell.angle_gamma   90.00
#
_symmetry.space_group_name_H-M   'P 1'
#
loop_
_entity.id
_entity.type
_entity.pdbx_description
1 polymer ?
#
loop_
_entity_poly.entity_id
_entity_poly.type
_entity_poly.pdbx_seq_one_letter_code
_entity_poly.pdbx_strand_id
1 'polypeptide(L)'
;MNNKEKHIDESLKFVARHYKKSIFNPDTAWQKITGKKSYSLMQPAMLFRIASIMLILITVGIIYQNTDKTKIITAQHTTTSAILPDQSEITLQPGAKLSYNKTFNKEARNVSMSGDISFKVAHNAQKQFIVHTQNAEIKVIGTTFDVSSYNETTELNVSSGVVRFAPDSVPVSFICTRNMLAKYNGKTNELSVNSPDWSCLISKKSNNIQFRNAPLAEVCNVLNQYYDINIVLSKKDAELKLTTTLLNKNINEIIAIINLTLDTKLTY
;
A
#
# COMPACT_ATOMS: atom_id res chain seq x y z
N MET A 1 22.84 49.16 93.26
CA MET A 1 21.83 48.48 92.41
C MET A 1 21.80 49.22 91.07
N ASN A 2 22.19 48.53 90.01
CA ASN A 2 22.51 49.15 88.71
C ASN A 2 21.20 49.54 87.97
N ASN A 3 21.15 50.74 87.36
CA ASN A 3 20.01 51.29 86.67
C ASN A 3 19.39 50.32 85.59
N LYS A 4 20.22 49.38 85.06
CA LYS A 4 19.80 48.33 84.13
C LYS A 4 18.90 47.23 84.76
N GLU A 5 19.21 46.84 86.03
CA GLU A 5 18.41 45.86 86.74
C GLU A 5 17.00 46.35 87.08
N LYS A 6 16.88 47.60 87.40
CA LYS A 6 15.58 48.29 87.72
C LYS A 6 14.69 48.34 86.50
N HIS A 7 15.27 48.59 85.33
CA HIS A 7 14.49 48.63 84.05
C HIS A 7 14.02 47.26 83.60
N ILE A 8 14.83 46.20 83.84
CA ILE A 8 14.43 44.82 83.53
C ILE A 8 13.31 44.35 84.43
N ASP A 9 13.36 44.70 85.74
CA ASP A 9 12.36 44.35 86.72
C ASP A 9 10.99 45.05 86.48
N GLU A 10 11.00 46.28 86.05
CA GLU A 10 9.78 47.01 85.63
C GLU A 10 9.21 46.39 84.31
N SER A 11 10.03 46.03 83.36
CA SER A 11 9.60 45.40 82.12
C SER A 11 9.00 44.02 82.35
N LEU A 12 9.58 43.25 83.28
CA LEU A 12 9.08 41.93 83.68
C LEU A 12 7.75 42.03 84.42
N LYS A 13 7.60 43.04 85.35
CA LYS A 13 6.35 43.29 86.02
C LYS A 13 5.24 43.79 85.10
N PHE A 14 5.58 44.54 84.04
CA PHE A 14 4.62 44.97 83.04
C PHE A 14 4.14 43.74 82.21
N VAL A 15 5.06 42.91 81.78
CA VAL A 15 4.74 41.65 81.03
C VAL A 15 3.89 40.70 81.89
N ALA A 16 4.27 40.49 83.17
CA ALA A 16 3.51 39.66 84.12
C ALA A 16 2.08 40.18 84.41
N ARG A 17 1.86 41.47 84.45
CA ARG A 17 0.53 42.14 84.68
C ARG A 17 -0.39 42.03 83.45
N HIS A 18 0.19 42.05 82.26
CA HIS A 18 -0.57 42.06 81.01
C HIS A 18 -0.59 40.70 80.27
N TYR A 19 0.11 39.70 80.81
CA TYR A 19 0.11 38.36 80.26
C TYR A 19 -1.25 37.70 80.52
N LYS A 20 -2.08 37.66 79.52
CA LYS A 20 -3.29 36.82 79.54
C LYS A 20 -2.89 35.39 79.01
N LYS A 21 -2.98 34.41 79.90
CA LYS A 21 -2.80 33.00 79.59
C LYS A 21 -3.88 32.68 78.58
N SER A 22 -3.50 32.31 77.32
CA SER A 22 -4.32 31.88 76.20
C SER A 22 -4.43 32.83 74.98
N ILE A 23 -3.77 34.02 75.01
CA ILE A 23 -3.74 34.89 73.82
C ILE A 23 -2.77 34.34 72.72
N PHE A 24 -1.76 33.59 73.12
CA PHE A 24 -0.79 33.02 72.27
C PHE A 24 -0.86 31.48 72.37
N ASN A 25 -1.39 30.82 71.31
CA ASN A 25 -1.33 29.39 71.18
C ASN A 25 -0.13 29.04 70.23
N PRO A 26 0.97 28.51 70.77
CA PRO A 26 2.15 28.28 70.02
C PRO A 26 1.90 27.28 68.87
N ASP A 27 1.00 26.33 69.05
CA ASP A 27 0.67 25.32 68.05
C ASP A 27 -0.03 25.91 66.81
N THR A 28 -0.98 26.84 67.06
CA THR A 28 -1.65 27.54 65.95
C THR A 28 -0.77 28.59 65.28
N ALA A 29 0.16 29.21 66.02
CA ALA A 29 1.14 30.12 65.45
C ALA A 29 2.16 29.36 64.60
N TRP A 30 2.61 28.21 65.09
CA TRP A 30 3.56 27.34 64.34
C TRP A 30 2.93 26.80 63.09
N GLN A 31 1.68 26.34 63.11
CA GLN A 31 0.93 25.92 61.92
C GLN A 31 0.77 27.04 60.87
N LYS A 32 0.57 28.31 61.31
CA LYS A 32 0.49 29.45 60.37
C LYS A 32 1.82 29.82 59.76
N ILE A 33 2.95 29.60 60.43
CA ILE A 33 4.30 29.90 59.92
C ILE A 33 4.82 28.73 59.08
N THR A 34 4.56 27.53 59.50
CA THR A 34 4.95 26.31 58.79
C THR A 34 3.89 25.79 57.83
N GLY A 35 2.88 26.63 57.53
CA GLY A 35 1.84 26.30 56.55
C GLY A 35 2.46 25.83 55.27
N LYS A 36 2.81 24.55 55.19
CA LYS A 36 3.07 23.87 53.93
C LYS A 36 1.86 24.14 53.06
N LYS A 37 2.02 24.99 52.04
CA LYS A 37 1.09 24.99 50.93
C LYS A 37 1.06 23.53 50.46
N SER A 38 0.08 22.77 50.88
CA SER A 38 -0.25 21.47 50.30
C SER A 38 -0.60 21.77 48.86
N TYR A 39 0.37 21.67 47.97
CA TYR A 39 0.07 21.46 46.60
C TYR A 39 -0.63 20.14 46.58
N SER A 40 -1.94 20.15 46.42
CA SER A 40 -2.70 18.94 46.10
C SER A 40 -2.07 18.41 44.79
N LEU A 41 -1.11 17.50 44.93
CA LEU A 41 -0.63 16.72 43.81
C LEU A 41 -1.89 16.05 43.28
N MET A 42 -2.30 16.44 42.08
CA MET A 42 -3.42 15.83 41.38
C MET A 42 -3.31 14.32 41.56
N GLN A 43 -4.38 13.69 42.06
CA GLN A 43 -4.39 12.26 42.34
C GLN A 43 -3.85 11.54 41.09
N PRO A 44 -2.92 10.58 41.24
CA PRO A 44 -2.29 9.90 40.09
C PRO A 44 -3.34 9.34 39.12
N ALA A 45 -4.49 8.93 39.63
CA ALA A 45 -5.64 8.51 38.81
C ALA A 45 -6.16 9.59 37.86
N MET A 46 -6.08 10.88 38.23
CA MET A 46 -6.49 11.99 37.37
C MET A 46 -5.46 12.26 36.28
N LEU A 47 -4.18 12.11 36.58
CA LEU A 47 -3.09 12.23 35.59
C LEU A 47 -3.20 11.10 34.54
N PHE A 48 -3.48 9.86 34.94
CA PHE A 48 -3.70 8.74 34.02
C PHE A 48 -4.91 8.97 33.10
N ARG A 49 -6.01 9.55 33.61
CA ARG A 49 -7.18 9.90 32.80
C ARG A 49 -6.85 10.97 31.75
N ILE A 50 -6.11 12.00 32.12
CA ILE A 50 -5.68 13.06 31.19
C ILE A 50 -4.72 12.47 30.16
N ALA A 51 -3.74 11.65 30.56
CA ALA A 51 -2.81 10.99 29.67
C ALA A 51 -3.52 10.07 28.66
N SER A 52 -4.54 9.31 29.10
CA SER A 52 -5.32 8.45 28.21
C SER A 52 -6.12 9.25 27.17
N ILE A 53 -6.72 10.38 27.57
CA ILE A 53 -7.43 11.26 26.64
C ILE A 53 -6.45 11.87 25.64
N MET A 54 -5.28 12.35 26.08
CA MET A 54 -4.24 12.88 25.20
C MET A 54 -3.74 11.82 24.22
N LEU A 55 -3.54 10.57 24.67
CA LEU A 55 -3.13 9.46 23.81
C LEU A 55 -4.20 9.16 22.75
N ILE A 56 -5.48 9.18 23.13
CA ILE A 56 -6.60 9.01 22.19
C ILE A 56 -6.63 10.16 21.18
N LEU A 57 -6.47 11.40 21.62
CA LEU A 57 -6.45 12.55 20.71
C LEU A 57 -5.26 12.52 19.76
N ILE A 58 -4.09 12.09 20.22
CA ILE A 58 -2.89 11.91 19.37
C ILE A 58 -3.12 10.80 18.36
N THR A 59 -3.66 9.65 18.78
CA THR A 59 -3.94 8.53 17.85
C THR A 59 -5.02 8.90 16.83
N VAL A 60 -6.09 9.56 17.24
CA VAL A 60 -7.13 10.10 16.34
C VAL A 60 -6.53 11.14 15.39
N GLY A 61 -5.66 12.03 15.89
CA GLY A 61 -4.94 13.00 15.06
C GLY A 61 -4.04 12.36 14.02
N ILE A 62 -3.29 11.31 14.37
CA ILE A 62 -2.44 10.54 13.46
C ILE A 62 -3.31 9.83 12.40
N ILE A 63 -4.41 9.19 12.82
CA ILE A 63 -5.35 8.53 11.90
C ILE A 63 -5.96 9.58 10.94
N TYR A 64 -6.36 10.74 11.46
CA TYR A 64 -6.96 11.81 10.64
C TYR A 64 -5.96 12.44 9.65
N GLN A 65 -4.68 12.55 10.01
CA GLN A 65 -3.63 13.02 9.11
C GLN A 65 -3.27 11.99 8.04
N ASN A 66 -3.38 10.70 8.36
CA ASN A 66 -3.12 9.58 7.44
C ASN A 66 -4.34 9.23 6.56
N THR A 67 -5.50 9.88 6.72
CA THR A 67 -6.58 9.73 5.75
C THR A 67 -6.14 10.36 4.44
N ASP A 68 -5.61 9.52 3.55
CA ASP A 68 -5.21 9.90 2.20
C ASP A 68 -6.41 10.47 1.45
N LYS A 69 -6.41 11.78 1.25
CA LYS A 69 -7.43 12.44 0.41
C LYS A 69 -7.22 11.98 -1.02
N THR A 70 -8.01 11.00 -1.42
CA THR A 70 -8.04 10.47 -2.78
C THR A 70 -8.63 11.50 -3.73
N LYS A 71 -7.92 11.78 -4.82
CA LYS A 71 -8.48 12.52 -5.96
C LYS A 71 -9.16 11.55 -6.90
N ILE A 72 -10.34 11.91 -7.37
CA ILE A 72 -11.13 11.09 -8.28
C ILE A 72 -11.40 11.91 -9.54
N ILE A 73 -11.15 11.31 -10.71
CA ILE A 73 -11.50 11.82 -12.03
C ILE A 73 -12.54 10.87 -12.61
N THR A 74 -13.64 11.42 -13.09
CA THR A 74 -14.76 10.63 -13.65
C THR A 74 -15.21 11.23 -14.96
N ALA A 75 -15.36 10.41 -15.99
CA ALA A 75 -16.00 10.75 -17.24
C ALA A 75 -17.47 10.28 -17.19
N GLN A 76 -18.42 11.19 -16.95
CA GLN A 76 -19.84 10.80 -16.79
C GLN A 76 -20.50 10.45 -18.14
N HIS A 77 -20.57 11.39 -19.05
CA HIS A 77 -21.30 11.25 -20.33
C HIS A 77 -20.43 11.49 -21.57
N THR A 78 -19.29 12.12 -21.39
CA THR A 78 -18.36 12.46 -22.48
C THR A 78 -16.96 12.01 -22.14
N THR A 79 -16.17 11.71 -23.16
CA THR A 79 -14.73 11.44 -23.00
C THR A 79 -14.05 12.60 -22.29
N THR A 80 -13.27 12.29 -21.29
CA THR A 80 -12.57 13.28 -20.45
C THR A 80 -11.08 13.03 -20.48
N SER A 81 -10.30 14.01 -20.88
CA SER A 81 -8.83 13.94 -20.83
C SER A 81 -8.30 14.70 -19.61
N ALA A 82 -7.27 14.19 -18.98
CA ALA A 82 -6.61 14.84 -17.85
C ALA A 82 -5.10 14.58 -17.85
N ILE A 83 -4.35 15.47 -17.23
CA ILE A 83 -2.92 15.31 -16.99
C ILE A 83 -2.70 15.06 -15.51
N LEU A 84 -1.99 13.98 -15.20
CA LEU A 84 -1.63 13.62 -13.83
C LEU A 84 -0.43 14.44 -13.32
N PRO A 85 -0.18 14.48 -12.00
CA PRO A 85 0.94 15.24 -11.40
C PRO A 85 2.34 14.82 -11.88
N ASP A 86 2.48 13.65 -12.49
CA ASP A 86 3.72 13.13 -13.08
C ASP A 86 3.86 13.45 -14.58
N GLN A 87 2.96 14.28 -15.13
CA GLN A 87 2.82 14.64 -16.55
C GLN A 87 2.33 13.48 -17.44
N SER A 88 1.84 12.38 -16.87
CA SER A 88 1.15 11.36 -17.66
C SER A 88 -0.20 11.88 -18.14
N GLU A 89 -0.51 11.60 -19.40
CA GLU A 89 -1.79 11.94 -20.04
C GLU A 89 -2.73 10.73 -19.93
N ILE A 90 -3.97 10.97 -19.54
CA ILE A 90 -5.01 9.95 -19.47
C ILE A 90 -6.26 10.41 -20.23
N THR A 91 -6.94 9.47 -20.87
CA THR A 91 -8.23 9.71 -21.53
C THR A 91 -9.22 8.67 -21.04
N LEU A 92 -10.24 9.14 -20.32
CA LEU A 92 -11.33 8.33 -19.78
C LEU A 92 -12.48 8.31 -20.76
N GLN A 93 -13.00 7.12 -21.12
CA GLN A 93 -14.23 6.98 -21.87
C GLN A 93 -15.45 7.18 -20.96
N PRO A 94 -16.64 7.47 -21.50
CA PRO A 94 -17.86 7.65 -20.71
C PRO A 94 -18.10 6.49 -19.74
N GLY A 95 -18.39 6.80 -18.47
CA GLY A 95 -18.56 5.84 -17.39
C GLY A 95 -17.27 5.44 -16.67
N ALA A 96 -16.10 5.78 -17.21
CA ALA A 96 -14.83 5.44 -16.59
C ALA A 96 -14.51 6.33 -15.38
N LYS A 97 -13.77 5.75 -14.44
CA LYS A 97 -13.33 6.41 -13.21
C LYS A 97 -11.87 6.07 -12.93
N LEU A 98 -11.10 7.07 -12.57
CA LEU A 98 -9.72 6.93 -12.10
C LEU A 98 -9.56 7.63 -10.76
N SER A 99 -8.83 7.01 -9.85
CA SER A 99 -8.52 7.60 -8.55
C SER A 99 -7.05 7.44 -8.20
N TYR A 100 -6.49 8.43 -7.50
CA TYR A 100 -5.15 8.41 -6.96
C TYR A 100 -5.07 9.22 -5.67
N ASN A 101 -4.12 8.89 -4.78
CA ASN A 101 -3.96 9.57 -3.51
C ASN A 101 -3.06 10.82 -3.63
N LYS A 102 -2.99 11.63 -2.57
CA LYS A 102 -2.14 12.82 -2.51
C LYS A 102 -0.64 12.50 -2.49
N THR A 103 -0.28 11.26 -2.14
CA THR A 103 1.10 10.78 -2.13
C THR A 103 1.56 10.29 -3.51
N PHE A 104 0.65 10.35 -4.51
CA PHE A 104 0.99 10.06 -5.91
C PHE A 104 2.25 10.82 -6.35
N ASN A 105 3.17 10.12 -6.99
CA ASN A 105 4.47 10.60 -7.42
C ASN A 105 5.49 10.95 -6.30
N LYS A 106 5.19 10.69 -5.02
CA LYS A 106 6.19 10.80 -3.95
C LYS A 106 7.06 9.54 -3.88
N GLU A 107 6.45 8.38 -3.63
CA GLU A 107 7.11 7.07 -3.53
C GLU A 107 6.85 6.22 -4.78
N ALA A 108 5.60 6.08 -5.17
CA ALA A 108 5.15 5.38 -6.36
C ALA A 108 4.04 6.17 -7.07
N ARG A 109 3.73 5.80 -8.32
CA ARG A 109 2.69 6.40 -9.13
C ARG A 109 1.49 5.47 -9.22
N ASN A 110 0.79 5.30 -8.07
CA ASN A 110 -0.33 4.38 -7.96
C ASN A 110 -1.65 5.03 -8.36
N VAL A 111 -2.39 4.37 -9.23
CA VAL A 111 -3.76 4.75 -9.60
C VAL A 111 -4.67 3.52 -9.51
N SER A 112 -5.94 3.74 -9.17
CA SER A 112 -6.98 2.71 -9.28
C SER A 112 -8.01 3.15 -10.32
N MET A 113 -8.50 2.21 -11.10
CA MET A 113 -9.42 2.51 -12.20
C MET A 113 -10.57 1.53 -12.33
N SER A 114 -11.61 1.99 -13.00
CA SER A 114 -12.70 1.18 -13.56
C SER A 114 -13.17 1.82 -14.86
N GLY A 115 -13.68 1.02 -15.79
CA GLY A 115 -14.06 1.48 -17.11
C GLY A 115 -12.95 1.42 -18.14
N ASP A 116 -13.07 2.16 -19.23
CA ASP A 116 -12.11 2.22 -20.32
C ASP A 116 -11.25 3.47 -20.21
N ILE A 117 -9.95 3.29 -20.09
CA ILE A 117 -8.98 4.39 -19.96
C ILE A 117 -7.77 4.14 -20.85
N SER A 118 -7.43 5.12 -21.64
CA SER A 118 -6.16 5.20 -22.38
C SER A 118 -5.12 5.94 -21.56
N PHE A 119 -3.93 5.36 -21.48
CA PHE A 119 -2.79 5.89 -20.74
C PHE A 119 -1.62 6.19 -21.69
N LYS A 120 -1.05 7.40 -21.57
CA LYS A 120 0.24 7.75 -22.12
C LYS A 120 1.13 8.18 -20.96
N VAL A 121 1.82 7.20 -20.38
CA VAL A 121 2.58 7.38 -19.14
C VAL A 121 3.93 8.03 -19.41
N ALA A 122 4.22 9.10 -18.68
CA ALA A 122 5.52 9.77 -18.71
C ALA A 122 6.63 8.82 -18.24
N HIS A 123 7.74 8.75 -18.99
CA HIS A 123 8.84 7.83 -18.69
C HIS A 123 9.54 8.20 -17.37
N ASN A 124 9.63 7.26 -16.45
CA ASN A 124 10.40 7.37 -15.22
C ASN A 124 10.84 5.99 -14.73
N ALA A 125 12.11 5.66 -14.96
CA ALA A 125 12.68 4.36 -14.58
C ALA A 125 12.83 4.18 -13.06
N GLN A 126 12.89 5.28 -12.28
CA GLN A 126 13.06 5.21 -10.81
C GLN A 126 11.73 5.01 -10.07
N LYS A 127 10.60 5.44 -10.68
CA LYS A 127 9.28 5.32 -10.05
C LYS A 127 8.31 4.65 -11.02
N GLN A 128 7.95 3.41 -10.73
CA GLN A 128 6.98 2.67 -11.52
C GLN A 128 5.60 3.36 -11.47
N PHE A 129 4.87 3.30 -12.57
CA PHE A 129 3.46 3.64 -12.64
C PHE A 129 2.65 2.36 -12.52
N ILE A 130 1.74 2.30 -11.55
CA ILE A 130 1.01 1.10 -11.20
C ILE A 130 -0.48 1.38 -11.33
N VAL A 131 -1.15 0.64 -12.19
CA VAL A 131 -2.60 0.68 -12.36
C VAL A 131 -3.21 -0.53 -11.66
N HIS A 132 -4.08 -0.27 -10.70
CA HIS A 132 -4.89 -1.28 -10.04
C HIS A 132 -6.28 -1.29 -10.67
N THR A 133 -6.67 -2.44 -11.18
CA THR A 133 -8.05 -2.73 -11.60
C THR A 133 -8.76 -3.52 -10.50
N GLN A 134 -9.95 -4.04 -10.76
CA GLN A 134 -10.68 -4.87 -9.80
C GLN A 134 -9.97 -6.20 -9.50
N ASN A 135 -9.18 -6.73 -10.46
CA ASN A 135 -8.66 -8.10 -10.39
C ASN A 135 -7.28 -8.28 -11.05
N ALA A 136 -6.60 -7.19 -11.37
CA ALA A 136 -5.25 -7.22 -11.94
C ALA A 136 -4.45 -5.98 -11.58
N GLU A 137 -3.14 -6.14 -11.54
CA GLU A 137 -2.14 -5.10 -11.40
C GLU A 137 -1.35 -4.94 -12.70
N ILE A 138 -1.18 -3.69 -13.15
CA ILE A 138 -0.47 -3.34 -14.38
C ILE A 138 0.67 -2.39 -14.02
N LYS A 139 1.93 -2.78 -14.30
CA LYS A 139 3.12 -1.97 -13.98
C LYS A 139 3.86 -1.54 -15.24
N VAL A 140 4.19 -0.26 -15.30
CA VAL A 140 4.95 0.35 -16.39
C VAL A 140 5.97 1.36 -15.87
N ILE A 141 6.96 1.69 -16.71
CA ILE A 141 7.92 2.79 -16.44
C ILE A 141 7.73 3.97 -17.38
N GLY A 142 7.05 3.78 -18.53
CA GLY A 142 6.78 4.82 -19.53
C GLY A 142 6.29 4.16 -20.81
N THR A 143 4.99 4.11 -21.03
CA THR A 143 4.31 3.23 -21.97
C THR A 143 3.02 3.87 -22.42
N THR A 144 2.60 3.60 -23.64
CA THR A 144 1.25 3.94 -24.13
C THR A 144 0.44 2.66 -24.25
N PHE A 145 -0.71 2.59 -23.56
CA PHE A 145 -1.55 1.42 -23.51
C PHE A 145 -2.99 1.79 -23.14
N ASP A 146 -3.91 0.88 -23.46
CA ASP A 146 -5.32 1.00 -23.11
C ASP A 146 -5.70 -0.09 -22.12
N VAL A 147 -6.54 0.24 -21.14
CA VAL A 147 -7.09 -0.70 -20.17
C VAL A 147 -8.60 -0.58 -20.14
N SER A 148 -9.26 -1.73 -20.25
CA SER A 148 -10.68 -1.89 -20.02
C SER A 148 -10.91 -2.74 -18.77
N SER A 149 -11.69 -2.25 -17.81
CA SER A 149 -11.95 -2.96 -16.56
C SER A 149 -13.44 -2.90 -16.20
N TYR A 150 -14.17 -3.98 -16.52
CA TYR A 150 -15.60 -4.15 -16.26
C TYR A 150 -15.94 -5.58 -15.83
N ASN A 151 -16.91 -5.73 -14.93
CA ASN A 151 -17.50 -7.03 -14.56
C ASN A 151 -16.49 -8.13 -14.30
N GLU A 152 -15.48 -7.85 -13.48
CA GLU A 152 -14.39 -8.77 -13.16
C GLU A 152 -13.50 -9.17 -14.36
N THR A 153 -13.60 -8.45 -15.46
CA THR A 153 -12.72 -8.64 -16.62
C THR A 153 -11.79 -7.44 -16.75
N THR A 154 -10.50 -7.70 -16.88
CA THR A 154 -9.50 -6.68 -17.21
C THR A 154 -8.86 -7.05 -18.55
N GLU A 155 -8.88 -6.11 -19.49
CA GLU A 155 -8.23 -6.20 -20.79
C GLU A 155 -7.16 -5.13 -20.90
N LEU A 156 -5.99 -5.50 -21.40
CA LEU A 156 -4.86 -4.62 -21.68
C LEU A 156 -4.48 -4.71 -23.15
N ASN A 157 -4.34 -3.56 -23.80
CA ASN A 157 -3.79 -3.43 -25.15
C ASN A 157 -2.57 -2.52 -25.13
N VAL A 158 -1.42 -3.00 -25.59
CA VAL A 158 -0.16 -2.24 -25.57
C VAL A 158 0.13 -1.64 -26.93
N SER A 159 0.13 -0.29 -26.99
CA SER A 159 0.47 0.46 -28.21
C SER A 159 1.97 0.71 -28.34
N SER A 160 2.69 0.97 -27.24
CA SER A 160 4.15 1.13 -27.24
C SER A 160 4.74 0.92 -25.86
N GLY A 161 6.00 0.45 -25.80
CA GLY A 161 6.75 0.25 -24.57
C GLY A 161 6.56 -1.16 -23.99
N VAL A 162 6.74 -1.30 -22.68
CA VAL A 162 6.72 -2.57 -21.95
C VAL A 162 5.80 -2.47 -20.75
N VAL A 163 4.90 -3.43 -20.63
CA VAL A 163 3.89 -3.52 -19.56
C VAL A 163 3.99 -4.87 -18.87
N ARG A 164 4.09 -4.88 -17.55
CA ARG A 164 3.89 -6.10 -16.77
C ARG A 164 2.41 -6.18 -16.36
N PHE A 165 1.76 -7.26 -16.80
CA PHE A 165 0.38 -7.57 -16.47
C PHE A 165 0.34 -8.75 -15.49
N ALA A 166 -0.26 -8.57 -14.33
CA ALA A 166 -0.33 -9.54 -13.24
C ALA A 166 -1.76 -9.66 -12.72
N PRO A 167 -2.50 -10.72 -13.06
CA PRO A 167 -3.81 -11.03 -12.47
C PRO A 167 -3.68 -11.46 -11.01
N ASP A 168 -4.69 -11.13 -10.16
CA ASP A 168 -4.62 -11.41 -8.73
C ASP A 168 -4.69 -12.91 -8.38
N SER A 169 -5.45 -13.68 -9.15
CA SER A 169 -5.76 -15.07 -8.80
C SER A 169 -4.98 -16.12 -9.61
N VAL A 170 -4.24 -15.72 -10.64
CA VAL A 170 -3.37 -16.60 -11.43
C VAL A 170 -1.93 -16.26 -11.09
N PRO A 171 -1.09 -17.23 -10.65
CA PRO A 171 0.27 -16.94 -10.18
C PRO A 171 1.25 -16.72 -11.35
N VAL A 172 0.78 -16.11 -12.46
CA VAL A 172 1.58 -15.84 -13.66
C VAL A 172 1.42 -14.38 -14.02
N SER A 173 2.53 -13.72 -14.26
CA SER A 173 2.57 -12.36 -14.82
C SER A 173 3.23 -12.39 -16.19
N PHE A 174 2.72 -11.59 -17.12
CA PHE A 174 3.25 -11.46 -18.46
C PHE A 174 3.92 -10.11 -18.69
N ILE A 175 4.99 -10.13 -19.44
CA ILE A 175 5.59 -8.93 -20.02
C ILE A 175 4.97 -8.74 -21.40
N CYS A 176 4.07 -7.78 -21.48
CA CYS A 176 3.40 -7.43 -22.73
C CYS A 176 4.15 -6.28 -23.41
N THR A 177 4.40 -6.45 -24.69
CA THR A 177 5.05 -5.45 -25.55
C THR A 177 4.08 -4.98 -26.64
N ARG A 178 4.57 -4.12 -27.54
CA ARG A 178 3.74 -3.54 -28.59
C ARG A 178 2.90 -4.57 -29.36
N ASN A 179 1.64 -4.24 -29.59
CA ASN A 179 0.63 -5.07 -30.26
C ASN A 179 0.24 -6.36 -29.52
N MET A 180 0.61 -6.49 -28.25
CA MET A 180 0.12 -7.58 -27.42
C MET A 180 -1.17 -7.19 -26.72
N LEU A 181 -2.07 -8.16 -26.61
CA LEU A 181 -3.33 -8.12 -25.88
C LEU A 181 -3.27 -9.10 -24.72
N ALA A 182 -3.58 -8.65 -23.50
CA ALA A 182 -3.79 -9.52 -22.37
C ALA A 182 -5.22 -9.33 -21.82
N LYS A 183 -5.89 -10.42 -21.50
CA LYS A 183 -7.25 -10.42 -20.95
C LYS A 183 -7.33 -11.39 -19.80
N TYR A 184 -7.80 -10.92 -18.66
CA TYR A 184 -8.09 -11.73 -17.50
C TYR A 184 -9.55 -11.61 -17.10
N ASN A 185 -10.19 -12.74 -16.89
CA ASN A 185 -11.55 -12.85 -16.36
C ASN A 185 -11.50 -13.47 -14.95
N GLY A 186 -11.73 -12.67 -13.91
CA GLY A 186 -11.71 -13.12 -12.53
C GLY A 186 -12.82 -14.11 -12.17
N LYS A 187 -13.96 -14.05 -12.88
CA LYS A 187 -15.09 -14.97 -12.65
C LYS A 187 -14.79 -16.40 -13.11
N THR A 188 -14.12 -16.54 -14.26
CA THR A 188 -13.72 -17.85 -14.81
C THR A 188 -12.31 -18.25 -14.42
N ASN A 189 -11.52 -17.31 -13.87
CA ASN A 189 -10.07 -17.46 -13.60
C ASN A 189 -9.30 -17.86 -14.88
N GLU A 190 -9.63 -17.19 -15.99
CA GLU A 190 -9.00 -17.39 -17.28
C GLU A 190 -8.15 -16.18 -17.64
N LEU A 191 -6.89 -16.46 -17.98
CA LEU A 191 -5.93 -15.50 -18.48
C LEU A 191 -5.56 -15.86 -19.92
N SER A 192 -5.78 -14.97 -20.85
CA SER A 192 -5.31 -15.08 -22.22
C SER A 192 -4.33 -13.98 -22.57
N VAL A 193 -3.25 -14.31 -23.22
CA VAL A 193 -2.27 -13.37 -23.77
C VAL A 193 -2.07 -13.71 -25.24
N ASN A 194 -2.26 -12.69 -26.08
CA ASN A 194 -2.12 -12.78 -27.51
C ASN A 194 -1.05 -11.81 -27.99
N SER A 195 -0.03 -12.33 -28.61
CA SER A 195 0.96 -11.61 -29.40
C SER A 195 0.61 -11.76 -30.89
N PRO A 196 1.14 -10.95 -31.81
CA PRO A 196 0.93 -11.16 -33.24
C PRO A 196 1.27 -12.55 -33.72
N ASP A 197 2.30 -13.21 -33.14
CA ASP A 197 2.85 -14.46 -33.60
C ASP A 197 2.50 -15.67 -32.73
N TRP A 198 2.08 -15.46 -31.48
CA TRP A 198 1.81 -16.55 -30.55
C TRP A 198 0.70 -16.20 -29.55
N SER A 199 0.14 -17.21 -28.89
CA SER A 199 -0.79 -16.99 -27.79
C SER A 199 -0.63 -18.02 -26.67
N CYS A 200 -1.07 -17.60 -25.48
CA CYS A 200 -1.16 -18.42 -24.28
C CYS A 200 -2.54 -18.24 -23.64
N LEU A 201 -3.18 -19.34 -23.25
CA LEU A 201 -4.39 -19.37 -22.46
C LEU A 201 -4.15 -20.19 -21.19
N ILE A 202 -4.44 -19.63 -20.03
CA ILE A 202 -4.38 -20.32 -18.75
C ILE A 202 -5.77 -20.30 -18.14
N SER A 203 -6.35 -21.48 -17.89
CA SER A 203 -7.61 -21.62 -17.16
C SER A 203 -7.34 -22.36 -15.85
N LYS A 204 -7.30 -21.63 -14.74
CA LYS A 204 -7.04 -22.20 -13.42
C LYS A 204 -8.16 -23.13 -12.98
N LYS A 205 -9.41 -22.83 -13.35
CA LYS A 205 -10.59 -23.61 -12.99
C LYS A 205 -10.58 -25.01 -13.62
N SER A 206 -10.14 -25.12 -14.86
CA SER A 206 -10.04 -26.40 -15.60
C SER A 206 -8.64 -27.00 -15.58
N ASN A 207 -7.69 -26.41 -14.84
CA ASN A 207 -6.28 -26.80 -14.82
C ASN A 207 -5.74 -27.05 -16.25
N ASN A 208 -5.94 -26.06 -17.11
CA ASN A 208 -5.63 -26.12 -18.54
C ASN A 208 -4.70 -24.97 -18.92
N ILE A 209 -3.57 -25.33 -19.55
CA ILE A 209 -2.65 -24.35 -20.13
C ILE A 209 -2.53 -24.68 -21.62
N GLN A 210 -2.78 -23.69 -22.46
CA GLN A 210 -2.67 -23.84 -23.92
C GLN A 210 -1.63 -22.87 -24.46
N PHE A 211 -0.74 -23.37 -25.27
CA PHE A 211 0.22 -22.57 -26.02
C PHE A 211 -0.04 -22.76 -27.52
N ARG A 212 0.00 -21.67 -28.26
CA ARG A 212 -0.07 -21.70 -29.72
C ARG A 212 1.11 -20.93 -30.28
N ASN A 213 1.99 -21.63 -30.98
CA ASN A 213 3.19 -21.08 -31.61
C ASN A 213 4.08 -20.29 -30.64
N ALA A 214 4.05 -20.63 -29.34
CA ALA A 214 4.73 -19.87 -28.29
C ALA A 214 6.23 -20.18 -28.26
N PRO A 215 7.11 -19.16 -28.13
CA PRO A 215 8.53 -19.40 -27.90
C PRO A 215 8.75 -20.24 -26.65
N LEU A 216 9.68 -21.18 -26.68
CA LEU A 216 9.94 -22.04 -25.53
C LEU A 216 10.41 -21.26 -24.30
N ALA A 217 11.06 -20.12 -24.50
CA ALA A 217 11.38 -19.20 -23.42
C ALA A 217 10.12 -18.72 -22.67
N GLU A 218 9.07 -18.33 -23.39
CA GLU A 218 7.81 -17.91 -22.78
C GLU A 218 7.06 -19.08 -22.14
N VAL A 219 7.09 -20.25 -22.75
CA VAL A 219 6.53 -21.48 -22.17
C VAL A 219 7.18 -21.79 -20.84
N CYS A 220 8.52 -21.80 -20.77
CA CYS A 220 9.26 -22.03 -19.53
C CYS A 220 8.98 -20.94 -18.47
N ASN A 221 8.91 -19.68 -18.89
CA ASN A 221 8.57 -18.57 -18.00
C ASN A 221 7.18 -18.74 -17.34
N VAL A 222 6.18 -19.12 -18.13
CA VAL A 222 4.83 -19.42 -17.63
C VAL A 222 4.83 -20.61 -16.67
N LEU A 223 5.48 -21.72 -17.04
CA LEU A 223 5.53 -22.93 -16.22
C LEU A 223 6.30 -22.70 -14.90
N ASN A 224 7.41 -21.96 -14.95
CA ASN A 224 8.18 -21.59 -13.76
C ASN A 224 7.32 -20.82 -12.74
N GLN A 225 6.57 -19.82 -13.20
CA GLN A 225 5.68 -19.05 -12.33
C GLN A 225 4.47 -19.87 -11.85
N TYR A 226 3.87 -20.68 -12.73
CA TYR A 226 2.65 -21.43 -12.41
C TYR A 226 2.89 -22.57 -11.41
N TYR A 227 4.05 -23.26 -11.52
CA TYR A 227 4.42 -24.40 -10.67
C TYR A 227 5.46 -24.08 -9.61
N ASP A 228 5.92 -22.81 -9.53
CA ASP A 228 6.97 -22.34 -8.62
C ASP A 228 8.26 -23.18 -8.71
N ILE A 229 8.80 -23.29 -9.93
CA ILE A 229 9.99 -24.07 -10.26
C ILE A 229 10.98 -23.25 -11.09
N ASN A 230 12.13 -23.83 -11.41
CA ASN A 230 13.12 -23.21 -12.29
C ASN A 230 13.58 -24.17 -13.38
N ILE A 231 12.96 -24.12 -14.54
CA ILE A 231 13.30 -24.93 -15.70
C ILE A 231 14.60 -24.41 -16.32
N VAL A 232 15.55 -25.32 -16.50
CA VAL A 232 16.84 -25.04 -17.17
C VAL A 232 16.63 -25.08 -18.69
N LEU A 233 16.72 -23.91 -19.32
CA LEU A 233 16.55 -23.74 -20.75
C LEU A 233 17.86 -23.32 -21.43
N SER A 234 18.28 -24.03 -22.48
CA SER A 234 19.45 -23.61 -23.24
C SER A 234 19.13 -22.42 -24.16
N LYS A 235 20.10 -21.56 -24.42
CA LYS A 235 19.91 -20.38 -25.29
C LYS A 235 19.51 -20.79 -26.72
N LYS A 236 20.00 -21.91 -27.22
CA LYS A 236 19.68 -22.40 -28.56
C LYS A 236 18.24 -22.86 -28.73
N ASP A 237 17.62 -23.34 -27.64
CA ASP A 237 16.26 -23.87 -27.63
C ASP A 237 15.21 -22.81 -27.33
N ALA A 238 15.62 -21.62 -26.87
CA ALA A 238 14.73 -20.53 -26.40
C ALA A 238 13.71 -20.10 -27.47
N GLU A 239 14.09 -20.10 -28.74
CA GLU A 239 13.26 -19.65 -29.88
C GLU A 239 12.43 -20.78 -30.51
N LEU A 240 12.60 -22.04 -30.06
CA LEU A 240 11.75 -23.14 -30.53
C LEU A 240 10.29 -22.80 -30.24
N LYS A 241 9.40 -23.18 -31.16
CA LYS A 241 7.97 -22.87 -31.07
C LYS A 241 7.18 -24.07 -30.59
N LEU A 242 6.37 -23.90 -29.55
CA LEU A 242 5.50 -24.94 -29.03
C LEU A 242 4.03 -24.61 -29.29
N THR A 243 3.30 -25.60 -29.82
CA THR A 243 1.83 -25.59 -29.83
C THR A 243 1.35 -26.83 -29.10
N THR A 244 0.68 -26.66 -27.98
CA THR A 244 0.20 -27.78 -27.17
C THR A 244 -0.95 -27.34 -26.24
N THR A 245 -1.71 -28.34 -25.80
CA THR A 245 -2.74 -28.18 -24.75
C THR A 245 -2.41 -29.11 -23.58
N LEU A 246 -2.19 -28.54 -22.42
CA LEU A 246 -1.78 -29.25 -21.21
C LEU A 246 -2.98 -29.27 -20.24
N LEU A 247 -3.81 -30.29 -20.35
CA LEU A 247 -5.01 -30.46 -19.55
C LEU A 247 -4.75 -31.44 -18.40
N ASN A 248 -4.94 -30.97 -17.14
CA ASN A 248 -4.76 -31.79 -15.93
C ASN A 248 -3.41 -32.53 -15.86
N LYS A 249 -2.33 -31.88 -16.33
CA LYS A 249 -0.99 -32.44 -16.34
C LYS A 249 -0.19 -31.96 -15.15
N ASN A 250 0.60 -32.85 -14.53
CA ASN A 250 1.63 -32.48 -13.59
C ASN A 250 2.91 -32.03 -14.33
N ILE A 251 3.82 -31.40 -13.61
CA ILE A 251 5.01 -30.80 -14.23
C ILE A 251 5.94 -31.84 -14.88
N ASN A 252 6.09 -33.03 -14.30
CA ASN A 252 6.91 -34.08 -14.88
C ASN A 252 6.36 -34.54 -16.25
N GLU A 253 5.04 -34.70 -16.35
CA GLU A 253 4.38 -35.03 -17.63
C GLU A 253 4.56 -33.91 -18.65
N ILE A 254 4.45 -32.64 -18.22
CA ILE A 254 4.61 -31.47 -19.09
C ILE A 254 6.03 -31.42 -19.64
N ILE A 255 7.04 -31.54 -18.80
CA ILE A 255 8.45 -31.54 -19.24
C ILE A 255 8.73 -32.70 -20.20
N ALA A 256 8.19 -33.91 -19.90
CA ALA A 256 8.33 -35.06 -20.81
C ALA A 256 7.68 -34.80 -22.18
N ILE A 257 6.49 -34.21 -22.22
CA ILE A 257 5.80 -33.85 -23.47
C ILE A 257 6.63 -32.83 -24.26
N ILE A 258 7.14 -31.78 -23.63
CA ILE A 258 7.94 -30.76 -24.32
C ILE A 258 9.22 -31.35 -24.87
N ASN A 259 9.96 -32.13 -24.06
CA ASN A 259 11.21 -32.75 -24.46
C ASN A 259 10.99 -33.71 -25.65
N LEU A 260 9.92 -34.48 -25.63
CA LEU A 260 9.58 -35.38 -26.73
C LEU A 260 9.17 -34.65 -28.02
N THR A 261 8.41 -33.54 -27.85
CA THR A 261 7.87 -32.78 -28.99
C THR A 261 8.93 -31.97 -29.72
N LEU A 262 9.88 -31.39 -28.97
CA LEU A 262 10.88 -30.47 -29.50
C LEU A 262 12.30 -31.01 -29.50
N ASP A 263 12.49 -32.28 -29.14
CA ASP A 263 13.81 -32.96 -28.99
C ASP A 263 14.77 -32.14 -28.09
N THR A 264 14.24 -31.71 -26.95
CA THR A 264 14.98 -30.93 -25.94
C THR A 264 15.31 -31.76 -24.71
N LYS A 265 16.12 -31.22 -23.80
CA LYS A 265 16.51 -31.86 -22.53
C LYS A 265 16.24 -30.91 -21.36
N LEU A 266 15.00 -30.40 -21.25
CA LEU A 266 14.60 -29.57 -20.16
C LEU A 266 14.61 -30.37 -18.85
N THR A 267 15.10 -29.73 -17.80
CA THR A 267 15.08 -30.20 -16.40
C THR A 267 14.69 -29.06 -15.50
N TYR A 268 14.30 -29.35 -14.26
CA TYR A 268 13.94 -28.31 -13.27
C TYR A 268 14.37 -28.73 -11.86
#